data_2f3752a7120950338ec9dbb35c04ebde
#
_entry.id   2f3752a7120950338ec9dbb35c04ebde
#
_cell.length_a   1.000
_cell.length_b   1.000
_cell.length_c   1.000
_cell.angle_alpha   90.00
_cell.angle_beta   90.00
_cell.angle_gamma   90.00
#
_symmetry.space_group_name_H-M   'P 1'
#
loop_
_entity.id
_entity.type
_entity.pdbx_description
1 polymer ?
#
loop_
_entity_poly.entity_id
_entity_poly.type
_entity_poly.pdbx_seq_one_letter_code
_entity_poly.pdbx_strand_id
1 'polypeptide(L)'
;MLPLPVPDGRFGLFALSLVAAALVAAALKGLAGRLGSGGALAIGAALCLAVLLANRALNPGFESFAPDRSFLFAIATALANTVKVAALGIVLATVLGFLIGIARLAANPLVRGTATVYVEIFRNVPLLIQVFFWYFAVLRTLPGVRASIDVLGIAAINNRGIFLPRLVPGDAAATLVAIGLAAALLAALFVALRAPRLSLLRTGAIVLASGAAAVAGGALVLPDGFALEYPRLTGFNFSGGMVITPEYGALLLGLTLYTAAYIAEIVRSGLAGVGRGQTDAAEALGLDRAQTLRLVILPQALRIAVPPLISQYLSLTKDSSLGIAIGYPEIVSVTGQVINQTGQAIEMLVIALLIYMGLSLGVSAVLNWYNARIRWSLV
;
A
#
# COMPACT_ATOMS: atom_id res chain seq x y z
N MET A 1 6.18 -22.25 -35.74
CA MET A 1 6.28 -22.62 -34.31
C MET A 1 7.45 -21.81 -33.75
N LEU A 2 7.14 -20.69 -33.10
CA LEU A 2 8.15 -19.90 -32.36
C LEU A 2 8.39 -20.62 -31.01
N PRO A 3 9.65 -20.84 -30.58
CA PRO A 3 9.93 -21.44 -29.30
C PRO A 3 9.44 -20.50 -28.20
N LEU A 4 8.61 -21.04 -27.31
CA LEU A 4 8.22 -20.33 -26.10
C LEU A 4 9.51 -20.00 -25.32
N PRO A 5 9.71 -18.74 -24.87
CA PRO A 5 10.87 -18.41 -24.06
C PRO A 5 10.86 -19.24 -22.78
N VAL A 6 11.96 -19.91 -22.50
CA VAL A 6 12.21 -20.65 -21.25
C VAL A 6 12.00 -19.65 -20.10
N PRO A 7 11.15 -19.95 -19.10
CA PRO A 7 10.94 -19.04 -18.01
C PRO A 7 12.25 -18.90 -17.22
N ASP A 8 12.80 -17.68 -17.19
CA ASP A 8 13.85 -17.31 -16.25
C ASP A 8 13.47 -17.81 -14.86
N GLY A 9 14.46 -18.25 -14.03
CA GLY A 9 14.22 -18.83 -12.70
C GLY A 9 13.31 -18.02 -11.76
N ARG A 10 12.95 -16.78 -12.16
CA ARG A 10 11.95 -15.87 -11.56
C ARG A 10 10.51 -16.40 -11.66
N PHE A 11 10.16 -17.19 -12.68
CA PHE A 11 8.85 -17.82 -12.82
C PHE A 11 8.70 -18.97 -11.81
N GLY A 12 9.77 -19.68 -11.51
CA GLY A 12 9.81 -20.72 -10.49
C GLY A 12 9.57 -20.15 -9.07
N LEU A 13 10.15 -18.98 -8.77
CA LEU A 13 9.93 -18.27 -7.50
C LEU A 13 8.49 -17.74 -7.36
N PHE A 14 7.90 -17.26 -8.46
CA PHE A 14 6.50 -16.85 -8.48
C PHE A 14 5.55 -18.05 -8.30
N ALA A 15 5.80 -19.16 -9.00
CA ALA A 15 5.02 -20.38 -8.85
C ALA A 15 5.17 -20.98 -7.45
N LEU A 16 6.37 -20.99 -6.87
CA LEU A 16 6.63 -21.41 -5.48
C LEU A 16 5.92 -20.51 -4.46
N SER A 17 5.89 -19.19 -4.68
CA SER A 17 5.18 -18.26 -3.80
C SER A 17 3.66 -18.44 -3.87
N LEU A 18 3.11 -18.75 -5.06
CA LEU A 18 1.69 -19.08 -5.23
C LEU A 18 1.34 -20.42 -4.58
N VAL A 19 2.19 -21.44 -4.72
CA VAL A 19 2.01 -22.74 -4.07
C VAL A 19 2.11 -22.61 -2.56
N ALA A 20 3.09 -21.85 -2.05
CA ALA A 20 3.20 -21.55 -0.62
C ALA A 20 1.97 -20.80 -0.09
N ALA A 21 1.48 -19.79 -0.82
CA ALA A 21 0.26 -19.07 -0.48
C ALA A 21 -0.99 -19.98 -0.50
N ALA A 22 -1.08 -20.90 -1.46
CA ALA A 22 -2.17 -21.89 -1.54
C ALA A 22 -2.11 -22.92 -0.40
N LEU A 23 -0.90 -23.37 -0.02
CA LEU A 23 -0.69 -24.27 1.12
C LEU A 23 -1.02 -23.59 2.45
N VAL A 24 -0.66 -22.30 2.59
CA VAL A 24 -1.03 -21.47 3.74
C VAL A 24 -2.55 -21.26 3.79
N ALA A 25 -3.19 -20.99 2.66
CA ALA A 25 -4.65 -20.88 2.58
C ALA A 25 -5.36 -22.19 2.91
N ALA A 26 -4.81 -23.34 2.48
CA ALA A 26 -5.32 -24.67 2.80
C ALA A 26 -5.14 -25.03 4.28
N ALA A 27 -3.99 -24.73 4.87
CA ALA A 27 -3.73 -24.89 6.31
C ALA A 27 -4.63 -23.99 7.16
N LEU A 28 -4.86 -22.75 6.72
CA LEU A 28 -5.79 -21.82 7.35
C LEU A 28 -7.25 -22.25 7.19
N LYS A 29 -7.61 -22.96 6.11
CA LYS A 29 -8.94 -23.55 5.94
C LYS A 29 -9.22 -24.67 6.96
N GLY A 30 -8.21 -25.46 7.33
CA GLY A 30 -8.28 -26.42 8.44
C GLY A 30 -8.48 -25.72 9.81
N LEU A 31 -7.96 -24.52 9.99
CA LEU A 31 -8.17 -23.66 11.18
C LEU A 31 -9.49 -22.86 11.11
N ALA A 32 -10.14 -22.76 9.95
CA ALA A 32 -11.35 -21.96 9.72
C ALA A 32 -12.55 -22.38 10.57
N GLY A 33 -12.57 -23.60 11.06
CA GLY A 33 -13.57 -24.05 12.05
C GLY A 33 -13.55 -23.23 13.35
N ARG A 34 -12.44 -22.52 13.65
CA ARG A 34 -12.28 -21.65 14.84
C ARG A 34 -12.28 -20.16 14.54
N LEU A 35 -12.01 -19.75 13.30
CA LEU A 35 -11.86 -18.33 12.89
C LEU A 35 -13.00 -17.80 12.00
N GLY A 36 -13.90 -18.69 11.56
CA GLY A 36 -14.90 -18.37 10.54
C GLY A 36 -14.28 -18.20 9.14
N SER A 37 -15.03 -18.55 8.10
CA SER A 37 -14.58 -18.58 6.69
C SER A 37 -14.01 -17.23 6.20
N GLY A 38 -14.50 -16.10 6.71
CA GLY A 38 -14.03 -14.76 6.34
C GLY A 38 -12.64 -14.42 6.88
N GLY A 39 -12.27 -14.92 8.07
CA GLY A 39 -10.95 -14.67 8.66
C GLY A 39 -9.81 -15.39 7.92
N ALA A 40 -10.05 -16.62 7.49
CA ALA A 40 -9.08 -17.38 6.71
C ALA A 40 -8.87 -16.80 5.30
N LEU A 41 -9.94 -16.31 4.65
CA LEU A 41 -9.88 -15.64 3.35
C LEU A 41 -9.12 -14.30 3.44
N ALA A 42 -9.35 -13.50 4.48
CA ALA A 42 -8.68 -12.22 4.66
C ALA A 42 -7.18 -12.37 4.97
N ILE A 43 -6.81 -13.36 5.78
CA ILE A 43 -5.39 -13.68 6.05
C ILE A 43 -4.73 -14.25 4.81
N GLY A 44 -5.40 -15.13 4.05
CA GLY A 44 -4.92 -15.64 2.78
C GLY A 44 -4.72 -14.54 1.74
N ALA A 45 -5.68 -13.63 1.61
CA ALA A 45 -5.57 -12.47 0.71
C ALA A 45 -4.48 -11.49 1.15
N ALA A 46 -4.33 -11.22 2.45
CA ALA A 46 -3.27 -10.37 2.99
C ALA A 46 -1.88 -10.99 2.80
N LEU A 47 -1.74 -12.30 2.96
CA LEU A 47 -0.49 -13.03 2.71
C LEU A 47 -0.18 -13.10 1.20
N CYS A 48 -1.15 -13.35 0.34
CA CYS A 48 -0.97 -13.27 -1.12
C CYS A 48 -0.55 -11.86 -1.54
N LEU A 49 -1.19 -10.83 -0.98
CA LEU A 49 -0.85 -9.44 -1.24
C LEU A 49 0.55 -9.10 -0.69
N ALA A 50 0.90 -9.55 0.51
CA ALA A 50 2.22 -9.36 1.11
C ALA A 50 3.32 -10.06 0.31
N VAL A 51 3.08 -11.28 -0.19
CA VAL A 51 4.01 -12.01 -1.06
C VAL A 51 4.14 -11.34 -2.43
N LEU A 52 3.04 -10.88 -3.01
CA LEU A 52 3.04 -10.12 -4.26
C LEU A 52 3.76 -8.76 -4.09
N LEU A 53 3.53 -8.09 -2.98
CA LEU A 53 4.18 -6.82 -2.65
C LEU A 53 5.67 -7.02 -2.32
N ALA A 54 6.04 -8.08 -1.59
CA ALA A 54 7.43 -8.41 -1.30
C ALA A 54 8.19 -8.83 -2.55
N ASN A 55 7.61 -9.67 -3.41
CA ASN A 55 8.23 -10.07 -4.67
C ASN A 55 8.40 -8.89 -5.64
N ARG A 56 7.56 -7.86 -5.55
CA ARG A 56 7.66 -6.62 -6.34
C ARG A 56 8.38 -5.47 -5.65
N ALA A 57 8.45 -5.44 -4.32
CA ALA A 57 9.36 -4.54 -3.61
C ALA A 57 10.82 -4.87 -3.93
N LEU A 58 11.13 -6.15 -4.16
CA LEU A 58 12.42 -6.62 -4.65
C LEU A 58 12.66 -6.32 -6.15
N ASN A 59 11.61 -5.99 -6.91
CA ASN A 59 11.67 -5.60 -8.33
C ASN A 59 10.77 -4.37 -8.57
N PRO A 60 11.14 -3.18 -8.10
CA PRO A 60 10.33 -1.97 -8.26
C PRO A 60 10.42 -1.36 -9.67
N GLY A 61 11.08 -2.02 -10.62
CA GLY A 61 11.11 -1.57 -12.01
C GLY A 61 9.68 -1.38 -12.52
N PHE A 62 9.36 -0.14 -12.93
CA PHE A 62 8.19 0.13 -13.74
C PHE A 62 8.44 -0.58 -15.07
N GLU A 63 7.88 -1.76 -15.24
CA GLU A 63 7.86 -2.39 -16.53
C GLU A 63 6.96 -1.53 -17.42
N SER A 64 7.58 -0.69 -18.23
CA SER A 64 6.91 -0.07 -19.37
C SER A 64 6.35 -1.18 -20.25
N PHE A 65 5.18 -0.95 -20.81
CA PHE A 65 4.61 -1.85 -21.80
C PHE A 65 5.62 -2.07 -22.93
N ALA A 66 6.13 -3.28 -23.02
CA ALA A 66 6.97 -3.70 -24.15
C ALA A 66 6.04 -4.28 -25.22
N PRO A 67 6.07 -3.77 -26.45
CA PRO A 67 5.13 -4.17 -27.51
C PRO A 67 5.25 -5.64 -27.94
N ASP A 68 6.28 -6.32 -27.52
CA ASP A 68 6.55 -7.74 -27.78
C ASP A 68 5.91 -8.69 -26.76
N ARG A 69 5.29 -8.16 -25.70
CA ARG A 69 4.62 -8.96 -24.66
C ARG A 69 3.12 -9.06 -24.89
N SER A 70 2.49 -10.13 -24.37
CA SER A 70 1.05 -10.35 -24.48
C SER A 70 0.25 -9.25 -23.79
N PHE A 71 -0.92 -8.89 -24.34
CA PHE A 71 -1.84 -7.92 -23.75
C PHE A 71 -2.26 -8.29 -22.33
N LEU A 72 -2.38 -9.59 -22.04
CA LEU A 72 -2.67 -10.08 -20.70
C LEU A 72 -1.57 -9.67 -19.70
N PHE A 73 -0.30 -9.76 -20.09
CA PHE A 73 0.81 -9.33 -19.27
C PHE A 73 0.79 -7.82 -19.04
N ALA A 74 0.47 -7.04 -20.08
CA ALA A 74 0.35 -5.59 -19.97
C ALA A 74 -0.76 -5.18 -18.97
N ILE A 75 -1.93 -5.80 -19.09
CA ILE A 75 -3.06 -5.57 -18.16
C ILE A 75 -2.70 -6.00 -16.73
N ALA A 76 -2.07 -7.16 -16.55
CA ALA A 76 -1.64 -7.62 -15.22
C ALA A 76 -0.62 -6.66 -14.59
N THR A 77 0.30 -6.10 -15.39
CA THR A 77 1.27 -5.11 -14.94
C THR A 77 0.58 -3.80 -14.56
N ALA A 78 -0.36 -3.33 -15.38
CA ALA A 78 -1.16 -2.14 -15.09
C ALA A 78 -1.99 -2.30 -13.81
N LEU A 79 -2.64 -3.45 -13.63
CA LEU A 79 -3.36 -3.78 -12.40
C LEU A 79 -2.44 -3.69 -11.18
N ALA A 80 -1.25 -4.25 -11.27
CA ALA A 80 -0.30 -4.20 -10.18
C ALA A 80 0.23 -2.78 -9.90
N ASN A 81 0.42 -1.95 -10.93
CA ASN A 81 0.78 -0.54 -10.76
C ASN A 81 -0.35 0.25 -10.09
N THR A 82 -1.59 0.01 -10.49
CA THR A 82 -2.78 0.58 -9.85
C THR A 82 -2.85 0.21 -8.37
N VAL A 83 -2.74 -1.08 -8.05
CA VAL A 83 -2.77 -1.57 -6.66
C VAL A 83 -1.61 -1.00 -5.84
N LYS A 84 -0.41 -0.91 -6.42
CA LYS A 84 0.78 -0.39 -5.74
C LYS A 84 0.60 1.08 -5.33
N VAL A 85 0.20 1.94 -6.27
CA VAL A 85 0.01 3.36 -5.96
C VAL A 85 -1.17 3.58 -5.01
N ALA A 86 -2.25 2.83 -5.16
CA ALA A 86 -3.41 2.92 -4.28
C ALA A 86 -3.09 2.45 -2.85
N ALA A 87 -2.45 1.30 -2.69
CA ALA A 87 -2.10 0.75 -1.37
C ALA A 87 -1.15 1.68 -0.61
N LEU A 88 -0.07 2.14 -1.27
CA LEU A 88 0.86 3.07 -0.63
C LEU A 88 0.21 4.43 -0.35
N GLY A 89 -0.59 4.94 -1.29
CA GLY A 89 -1.36 6.17 -1.12
C GLY A 89 -2.33 6.10 0.07
N ILE A 90 -3.05 4.98 0.23
CA ILE A 90 -3.95 4.76 1.39
C ILE A 90 -3.16 4.81 2.70
N VAL A 91 -2.04 4.10 2.79
CA VAL A 91 -1.22 4.07 4.02
C VAL A 91 -0.72 5.48 4.36
N LEU A 92 -0.10 6.16 3.40
CA LEU A 92 0.45 7.50 3.61
C LEU A 92 -0.65 8.53 3.92
N ALA A 93 -1.76 8.50 3.18
CA ALA A 93 -2.90 9.38 3.41
C ALA A 93 -3.55 9.14 4.77
N THR A 94 -3.61 7.89 5.23
CA THR A 94 -4.15 7.57 6.55
C THR A 94 -3.28 8.15 7.65
N VAL A 95 -1.97 7.87 7.63
CA VAL A 95 -1.05 8.40 8.65
C VAL A 95 -1.08 9.93 8.67
N LEU A 96 -0.93 10.56 7.51
CA LEU A 96 -0.92 12.02 7.39
C LEU A 96 -2.27 12.62 7.79
N GLY A 97 -3.38 12.04 7.33
CA GLY A 97 -4.73 12.51 7.64
C GLY A 97 -5.09 12.41 9.12
N PHE A 98 -4.68 11.33 9.80
CA PHE A 98 -4.85 11.22 11.25
C PHE A 98 -4.04 12.29 12.00
N LEU A 99 -2.77 12.49 11.62
CA LEU A 99 -1.93 13.52 12.23
C LEU A 99 -2.54 14.93 12.07
N ILE A 100 -2.98 15.27 10.86
CA ILE A 100 -3.59 16.57 10.57
C ILE A 100 -4.95 16.69 11.25
N GLY A 101 -5.77 15.64 11.29
CA GLY A 101 -7.06 15.62 11.96
C GLY A 101 -6.93 15.89 13.46
N ILE A 102 -5.95 15.28 14.12
CA ILE A 102 -5.62 15.56 15.52
C ILE A 102 -5.07 16.98 15.69
N ALA A 103 -4.19 17.44 14.80
CA ALA A 103 -3.64 18.80 14.84
C ALA A 103 -4.73 19.89 14.74
N ARG A 104 -5.83 19.63 14.02
CA ARG A 104 -7.00 20.54 13.96
C ARG A 104 -7.75 20.68 15.28
N LEU A 105 -7.56 19.77 16.21
CA LEU A 105 -8.15 19.81 17.57
C LEU A 105 -7.18 20.36 18.62
N ALA A 106 -5.96 20.73 18.22
CA ALA A 106 -4.95 21.24 19.14
C ALA A 106 -5.38 22.54 19.80
N ALA A 107 -5.04 22.70 21.08
CA ALA A 107 -5.26 23.94 21.83
C ALA A 107 -4.42 25.10 21.25
N ASN A 108 -3.23 24.81 20.74
CA ASN A 108 -2.36 25.82 20.11
C ASN A 108 -2.98 26.33 18.79
N PRO A 109 -3.29 27.65 18.69
CA PRO A 109 -3.96 28.22 17.52
C PRO A 109 -3.11 28.16 16.24
N LEU A 110 -1.78 28.17 16.34
CA LEU A 110 -0.90 28.05 15.16
C LEU A 110 -1.00 26.64 14.57
N VAL A 111 -0.92 25.59 15.39
CA VAL A 111 -1.03 24.20 14.95
C VAL A 111 -2.41 23.95 14.35
N ARG A 112 -3.45 24.40 15.03
CA ARG A 112 -4.83 24.28 14.53
C ARG A 112 -5.03 25.07 13.24
N GLY A 113 -4.52 26.29 13.15
CA GLY A 113 -4.63 27.16 11.97
C GLY A 113 -3.95 26.58 10.74
N THR A 114 -2.70 26.14 10.86
CA THR A 114 -1.94 25.53 9.76
C THR A 114 -2.60 24.23 9.26
N ALA A 115 -3.06 23.37 10.18
CA ALA A 115 -3.77 22.17 9.82
C ALA A 115 -5.12 22.47 9.11
N THR A 116 -5.82 23.53 9.52
CA THR A 116 -7.06 23.95 8.86
C THR A 116 -6.78 24.48 7.46
N VAL A 117 -5.80 25.35 7.29
CA VAL A 117 -5.40 25.89 5.97
C VAL A 117 -5.02 24.75 5.01
N TYR A 118 -4.24 23.77 5.47
CA TYR A 118 -3.93 22.59 4.68
C TYR A 118 -5.20 21.90 4.16
N VAL A 119 -6.13 21.59 5.06
CA VAL A 119 -7.36 20.87 4.69
C VAL A 119 -8.20 21.69 3.69
N GLU A 120 -8.34 23.00 3.90
CA GLU A 120 -9.10 23.87 2.99
C GLU A 120 -8.45 23.93 1.60
N ILE A 121 -7.13 24.04 1.51
CA ILE A 121 -6.43 24.07 0.22
C ILE A 121 -6.63 22.75 -0.52
N PHE A 122 -6.27 21.62 0.11
CA PHE A 122 -6.23 20.34 -0.58
C PHE A 122 -7.63 19.77 -0.90
N ARG A 123 -8.67 20.14 -0.16
CA ARG A 123 -10.04 19.73 -0.47
C ARG A 123 -10.70 20.59 -1.55
N ASN A 124 -10.35 21.86 -1.67
CA ASN A 124 -11.00 22.80 -2.60
C ASN A 124 -10.32 22.85 -3.97
N VAL A 125 -9.10 22.30 -4.10
CA VAL A 125 -8.43 22.18 -5.40
C VAL A 125 -8.71 20.80 -6.00
N PRO A 126 -9.18 20.69 -7.26
CA PRO A 126 -9.40 19.41 -7.91
C PRO A 126 -8.14 18.53 -7.92
N LEU A 127 -8.29 17.23 -7.63
CA LEU A 127 -7.16 16.30 -7.54
C LEU A 127 -6.29 16.29 -8.81
N LEU A 128 -6.91 16.30 -10.00
CA LEU A 128 -6.17 16.32 -11.27
C LEU A 128 -5.23 17.53 -11.38
N ILE A 129 -5.66 18.70 -10.93
CA ILE A 129 -4.84 19.91 -10.93
C ILE A 129 -3.66 19.76 -9.96
N GLN A 130 -3.87 19.13 -8.81
CA GLN A 130 -2.80 18.82 -7.86
C GLN A 130 -1.77 17.86 -8.48
N VAL A 131 -2.22 16.80 -9.16
CA VAL A 131 -1.33 15.86 -9.86
C VAL A 131 -0.51 16.59 -10.93
N PHE A 132 -1.11 17.47 -11.73
CA PHE A 132 -0.41 18.28 -12.72
C PHE A 132 0.61 19.23 -12.07
N PHE A 133 0.25 19.87 -10.95
CA PHE A 133 1.17 20.73 -10.21
C PHE A 133 2.42 19.94 -9.74
N TRP A 134 2.23 18.80 -9.09
CA TRP A 134 3.34 17.97 -8.63
C TRP A 134 4.20 17.47 -9.80
N TYR A 135 3.57 17.08 -10.90
CA TYR A 135 4.28 16.56 -12.07
C TYR A 135 5.05 17.68 -12.81
N PHE A 136 4.33 18.69 -13.33
CA PHE A 136 4.92 19.71 -14.21
C PHE A 136 5.67 20.80 -13.45
N ALA A 137 5.14 21.29 -12.33
CA ALA A 137 5.71 22.42 -11.61
C ALA A 137 6.77 22.02 -10.59
N VAL A 138 6.77 20.77 -10.10
CA VAL A 138 7.72 20.33 -9.07
C VAL A 138 8.69 19.30 -9.64
N LEU A 139 8.24 18.12 -10.04
CA LEU A 139 9.15 17.01 -10.37
C LEU A 139 9.86 17.20 -11.71
N ARG A 140 9.18 17.74 -12.72
CA ARG A 140 9.79 17.98 -14.06
C ARG A 140 10.71 19.19 -14.11
N THR A 141 10.62 20.11 -13.14
CA THR A 141 11.51 21.26 -13.03
C THR A 141 12.79 20.99 -12.22
N LEU A 142 12.91 19.79 -11.65
CA LEU A 142 14.14 19.36 -10.97
C LEU A 142 15.35 19.40 -11.92
N PRO A 143 16.57 19.50 -11.40
CA PRO A 143 17.79 19.54 -12.22
C PRO A 143 17.90 18.37 -13.17
N GLY A 144 18.59 18.57 -14.30
CA GLY A 144 18.89 17.49 -15.25
C GLY A 144 19.82 16.44 -14.63
N VAL A 145 19.92 15.26 -15.28
CA VAL A 145 20.64 14.08 -14.75
C VAL A 145 22.10 14.38 -14.35
N ARG A 146 22.80 15.22 -15.11
CA ARG A 146 24.20 15.57 -14.81
C ARG A 146 24.36 16.55 -13.62
N ALA A 147 23.30 17.29 -13.31
CA ALA A 147 23.23 18.23 -12.20
C ALA A 147 22.34 17.69 -11.08
N SER A 148 22.18 16.37 -10.97
CA SER A 148 21.36 15.72 -9.95
C SER A 148 21.75 16.17 -8.56
N ILE A 149 20.75 16.35 -7.70
CA ILE A 149 20.96 16.58 -6.27
C ILE A 149 21.40 15.26 -5.66
N ASP A 150 22.64 15.19 -5.21
CA ASP A 150 23.16 14.03 -4.51
C ASP A 150 22.71 14.05 -3.04
N VAL A 151 22.18 12.93 -2.57
CA VAL A 151 21.76 12.76 -1.18
C VAL A 151 22.71 11.78 -0.51
N LEU A 152 23.73 12.29 0.16
CA LEU A 152 24.71 11.53 0.96
C LEU A 152 25.46 10.44 0.18
N GLY A 153 25.59 10.56 -1.15
CA GLY A 153 26.24 9.54 -1.98
C GLY A 153 25.44 8.22 -2.15
N ILE A 154 24.24 8.16 -1.58
CA ILE A 154 23.40 6.96 -1.60
C ILE A 154 22.17 7.07 -2.49
N ALA A 155 21.70 8.30 -2.75
CA ALA A 155 20.53 8.55 -3.57
C ALA A 155 20.75 9.79 -4.47
N ALA A 156 20.02 9.87 -5.58
CA ALA A 156 20.08 11.02 -6.49
C ALA A 156 18.67 11.47 -6.87
N ILE A 157 18.47 12.79 -6.92
CA ILE A 157 17.18 13.40 -7.28
C ILE A 157 17.37 14.27 -8.51
N ASN A 158 16.58 14.03 -9.56
CA ASN A 158 16.60 14.81 -10.79
C ASN A 158 15.24 14.77 -11.51
N ASN A 159 15.15 15.41 -12.68
CA ASN A 159 13.91 15.51 -13.47
C ASN A 159 13.46 14.17 -14.11
N ARG A 160 14.25 13.11 -14.01
CA ARG A 160 13.87 11.74 -14.42
C ARG A 160 13.38 10.89 -13.26
N GLY A 161 13.52 11.35 -12.02
CA GLY A 161 13.03 10.70 -10.83
C GLY A 161 13.95 10.78 -9.62
N ILE A 162 13.56 10.04 -8.60
CA ILE A 162 14.33 9.85 -7.36
C ILE A 162 14.95 8.47 -7.44
N PHE A 163 16.27 8.42 -7.48
CA PHE A 163 17.07 7.21 -7.54
C PHE A 163 17.51 6.83 -6.14
N LEU A 164 17.14 5.62 -5.70
CA LEU A 164 17.37 5.12 -4.36
C LEU A 164 18.19 3.81 -4.43
N PRO A 165 18.89 3.42 -3.35
CA PRO A 165 19.45 2.09 -3.25
C PRO A 165 18.38 1.02 -3.38
N ARG A 166 18.72 -0.08 -4.02
CA ARG A 166 17.86 -1.24 -4.19
C ARG A 166 18.48 -2.46 -3.53
N LEU A 167 17.66 -3.22 -2.83
CA LEU A 167 18.04 -4.53 -2.35
C LEU A 167 17.90 -5.54 -3.51
N VAL A 168 19.02 -6.08 -3.96
CA VAL A 168 19.05 -7.08 -5.04
C VAL A 168 19.19 -8.46 -4.40
N PRO A 169 18.31 -9.41 -4.77
CA PRO A 169 18.44 -10.78 -4.32
C PRO A 169 19.68 -11.43 -4.95
N GLY A 170 20.55 -11.96 -4.12
CA GLY A 170 21.64 -12.82 -4.53
C GLY A 170 21.19 -14.29 -4.64
N ASP A 171 22.12 -15.20 -4.89
CA ASP A 171 21.82 -16.63 -5.12
C ASP A 171 21.14 -17.31 -3.92
N ALA A 172 21.42 -16.86 -2.71
CA ALA A 172 20.81 -17.39 -1.48
C ALA A 172 19.46 -16.73 -1.12
N ALA A 173 19.00 -15.73 -1.86
CA ALA A 173 17.78 -14.97 -1.51
C ALA A 173 16.53 -15.85 -1.46
N ALA A 174 16.39 -16.79 -2.40
CA ALA A 174 15.26 -17.72 -2.42
C ALA A 174 15.22 -18.60 -1.16
N THR A 175 16.39 -19.08 -0.72
CA THR A 175 16.54 -19.88 0.50
C THR A 175 16.18 -19.07 1.74
N LEU A 176 16.65 -17.81 1.83
CA LEU A 176 16.32 -16.91 2.95
C LEU A 176 14.82 -16.60 3.02
N VAL A 177 14.18 -16.35 1.89
CA VAL A 177 12.72 -16.15 1.83
C VAL A 177 11.96 -17.39 2.26
N ALA A 178 12.40 -18.58 1.82
CA ALA A 178 11.81 -19.86 2.23
C ALA A 178 11.96 -20.12 3.73
N ILE A 179 13.12 -19.83 4.31
CA ILE A 179 13.37 -19.93 5.76
C ILE A 179 12.46 -18.96 6.53
N GLY A 180 12.34 -17.71 6.07
CA GLY A 180 11.46 -16.71 6.69
C GLY A 180 9.98 -17.10 6.66
N LEU A 181 9.51 -17.63 5.53
CA LEU A 181 8.15 -18.14 5.39
C LEU A 181 7.91 -19.36 6.27
N ALA A 182 8.84 -20.31 6.33
CA ALA A 182 8.74 -21.48 7.21
C ALA A 182 8.68 -21.08 8.69
N ALA A 183 9.52 -20.15 9.12
CA ALA A 183 9.50 -19.62 10.49
C ALA A 183 8.19 -18.90 10.83
N ALA A 184 7.68 -18.09 9.90
CA ALA A 184 6.38 -17.41 10.05
C ALA A 184 5.22 -18.41 10.17
N LEU A 185 5.23 -19.47 9.36
CA LEU A 185 4.24 -20.55 9.41
C LEU A 185 4.32 -21.34 10.73
N LEU A 186 5.51 -21.70 11.18
CA LEU A 186 5.71 -22.39 12.46
C LEU A 186 5.26 -21.52 13.64
N ALA A 187 5.55 -20.20 13.61
CA ALA A 187 5.07 -19.28 14.63
C ALA A 187 3.53 -19.13 14.61
N ALA A 188 2.93 -19.06 13.42
CA ALA A 188 1.47 -19.02 13.29
C ALA A 188 0.82 -20.29 13.85
N LEU A 189 1.37 -21.46 13.53
CA LEU A 189 0.92 -22.74 14.04
C LEU A 189 1.10 -22.85 15.56
N PHE A 190 2.27 -22.44 16.08
CA PHE A 190 2.55 -22.43 17.52
C PHE A 190 1.57 -21.54 18.29
N VAL A 191 1.31 -20.32 17.80
CA VAL A 191 0.34 -19.41 18.42
C VAL A 191 -1.07 -20.00 18.37
N ALA A 192 -1.47 -20.59 17.24
CA ALA A 192 -2.77 -21.21 17.11
C ALA A 192 -3.00 -22.37 18.10
N LEU A 193 -1.96 -23.18 18.35
CA LEU A 193 -2.04 -24.34 19.23
C LEU A 193 -1.90 -24.00 20.72
N ARG A 194 -1.01 -23.04 21.08
CA ARG A 194 -0.65 -22.76 22.47
C ARG A 194 -1.31 -21.51 23.04
N ALA A 195 -1.72 -20.55 22.20
CA ALA A 195 -2.25 -19.27 22.62
C ALA A 195 -3.49 -18.83 21.81
N PRO A 196 -4.57 -19.63 21.77
CA PRO A 196 -5.74 -19.35 20.91
C PRO A 196 -6.51 -18.07 21.31
N ARG A 197 -6.22 -17.49 22.48
CA ARG A 197 -6.86 -16.26 23.00
C ARG A 197 -6.09 -14.98 22.66
N LEU A 198 -4.94 -15.07 22.01
CA LEU A 198 -4.19 -13.88 21.57
C LEU A 198 -4.99 -13.06 20.55
N SER A 199 -4.94 -11.74 20.67
CA SER A 199 -5.59 -10.86 19.69
C SER A 199 -4.93 -11.01 18.31
N LEU A 200 -5.70 -10.80 17.24
CA LEU A 200 -5.23 -10.90 15.86
C LEU A 200 -3.97 -10.06 15.61
N LEU A 201 -3.90 -8.85 16.19
CA LEU A 201 -2.75 -7.95 16.08
C LEU A 201 -1.49 -8.54 16.73
N ARG A 202 -1.61 -9.15 17.92
CA ARG A 202 -0.47 -9.78 18.60
C ARG A 202 -0.01 -11.02 17.87
N THR A 203 -0.93 -11.84 17.37
CA THR A 203 -0.60 -13.00 16.54
C THR A 203 0.11 -12.57 15.27
N GLY A 204 -0.41 -11.57 14.55
CA GLY A 204 0.22 -11.03 13.35
C GLY A 204 1.63 -10.47 13.62
N ALA A 205 1.81 -9.74 14.72
CA ALA A 205 3.11 -9.20 15.11
C ALA A 205 4.13 -10.31 15.41
N ILE A 206 3.74 -11.38 16.10
CA ILE A 206 4.62 -12.54 16.41
C ILE A 206 5.01 -13.24 15.11
N VAL A 207 4.06 -13.48 14.21
CA VAL A 207 4.31 -14.15 12.93
C VAL A 207 5.26 -13.34 12.05
N LEU A 208 5.04 -12.04 11.93
CA LEU A 208 5.91 -11.15 11.17
C LEU A 208 7.29 -11.03 11.80
N ALA A 209 7.38 -10.87 13.12
CA ALA A 209 8.64 -10.77 13.81
C ALA A 209 9.48 -12.05 13.70
N SER A 210 8.85 -13.23 13.79
CA SER A 210 9.56 -14.52 13.63
C SER A 210 10.07 -14.73 12.21
N GLY A 211 9.27 -14.37 11.20
CA GLY A 211 9.68 -14.40 9.79
C GLY A 211 10.84 -13.45 9.51
N ALA A 212 10.74 -12.20 9.98
CA ALA A 212 11.79 -11.19 9.85
C ALA A 212 13.09 -11.60 10.57
N ALA A 213 12.99 -12.12 11.80
CA ALA A 213 14.15 -12.59 12.56
C ALA A 213 14.84 -13.78 11.87
N ALA A 214 14.07 -14.71 11.27
CA ALA A 214 14.61 -15.83 10.54
C ALA A 214 15.33 -15.40 9.25
N VAL A 215 14.80 -14.42 8.53
CA VAL A 215 15.47 -13.82 7.35
C VAL A 215 16.74 -13.09 7.77
N ALA A 216 16.68 -12.27 8.83
CA ALA A 216 17.85 -11.55 9.32
C ALA A 216 18.95 -12.48 9.83
N GLY A 217 18.60 -13.51 10.61
CA GLY A 217 19.54 -14.52 11.08
C GLY A 217 20.13 -15.35 9.93
N GLY A 218 19.30 -15.73 8.96
CA GLY A 218 19.76 -16.42 7.75
C GLY A 218 20.70 -15.56 6.91
N ALA A 219 20.47 -14.26 6.80
CA ALA A 219 21.31 -13.32 6.05
C ALA A 219 22.73 -13.17 6.68
N LEU A 220 22.86 -13.38 7.99
CA LEU A 220 24.18 -13.42 8.64
C LEU A 220 25.00 -14.68 8.29
N VAL A 221 24.31 -15.79 8.02
CA VAL A 221 24.92 -17.08 7.67
C VAL A 221 25.15 -17.22 6.17
N LEU A 222 24.30 -16.60 5.37
CA LEU A 222 24.32 -16.63 3.91
C LEU A 222 24.55 -15.20 3.37
N PRO A 223 25.82 -14.73 3.33
CA PRO A 223 26.15 -13.35 2.95
C PRO A 223 25.72 -12.98 1.53
N ASP A 224 25.62 -13.95 0.62
CA ASP A 224 25.16 -13.73 -0.76
C ASP A 224 23.62 -13.71 -0.90
N GLY A 225 22.89 -13.58 0.22
CA GLY A 225 21.43 -13.52 0.19
C GLY A 225 20.87 -12.25 -0.42
N PHE A 226 21.41 -11.10 -0.03
CA PHE A 226 20.97 -9.79 -0.50
C PHE A 226 22.15 -8.83 -0.60
N ALA A 227 22.20 -8.08 -1.70
CA ALA A 227 23.16 -7.00 -1.91
C ALA A 227 22.43 -5.66 -2.06
N LEU A 228 23.04 -4.58 -1.54
CA LEU A 228 22.57 -3.23 -1.79
C LEU A 228 23.23 -2.71 -3.07
N GLU A 229 22.40 -2.49 -4.10
CA GLU A 229 22.82 -1.88 -5.34
C GLU A 229 22.53 -0.37 -5.27
N TYR A 230 23.56 0.43 -5.34
CA TYR A 230 23.44 1.89 -5.33
C TYR A 230 23.28 2.44 -6.74
N PRO A 231 22.47 3.51 -6.94
CA PRO A 231 22.38 4.19 -8.23
C PRO A 231 23.72 4.85 -8.57
N ARG A 232 24.23 4.58 -9.77
CA ARG A 232 25.47 5.19 -10.27
C ARG A 232 25.23 5.87 -11.60
N LEU A 233 25.75 7.07 -11.76
CA LEU A 233 25.66 7.80 -13.03
C LEU A 233 26.50 7.09 -14.09
N THR A 234 25.85 6.57 -15.14
CA THR A 234 26.47 5.85 -16.25
C THR A 234 26.08 6.54 -17.55
N GLY A 235 26.99 7.32 -18.11
CA GLY A 235 26.72 8.08 -19.35
C GLY A 235 25.66 9.17 -19.18
N PHE A 236 24.48 8.98 -19.74
CA PHE A 236 23.38 9.97 -19.73
C PHE A 236 22.25 9.66 -18.75
N ASN A 237 22.38 8.59 -17.95
CA ASN A 237 21.37 8.21 -16.96
C ASN A 237 22.01 7.48 -15.78
N PHE A 238 21.21 7.28 -14.71
CA PHE A 238 21.60 6.41 -13.63
C PHE A 238 21.33 4.95 -13.97
N SER A 239 22.25 4.07 -13.62
CA SER A 239 22.11 2.62 -13.65
C SER A 239 22.22 2.06 -12.24
N GLY A 240 21.59 0.91 -12.01
CA GLY A 240 21.49 0.31 -10.69
C GLY A 240 20.50 1.02 -9.77
N GLY A 241 20.27 0.44 -8.60
CA GLY A 241 19.30 0.94 -7.65
C GLY A 241 17.85 0.84 -8.13
N MET A 242 16.99 1.63 -7.51
CA MET A 242 15.57 1.74 -7.77
C MET A 242 15.22 3.17 -8.16
N VAL A 243 14.33 3.38 -9.13
CA VAL A 243 13.86 4.70 -9.52
C VAL A 243 12.38 4.89 -9.17
N ILE A 244 12.08 5.98 -8.49
CA ILE A 244 10.73 6.52 -8.35
C ILE A 244 10.55 7.52 -9.49
N THR A 245 9.79 7.13 -10.51
CA THR A 245 9.58 8.01 -11.67
C THR A 245 8.77 9.25 -11.31
N PRO A 246 8.90 10.37 -12.04
CA PRO A 246 8.11 11.58 -11.78
C PRO A 246 6.60 11.32 -11.86
N GLU A 247 6.17 10.45 -12.78
CA GLU A 247 4.76 10.07 -12.95
C GLU A 247 4.21 9.38 -11.69
N TYR A 248 4.96 8.40 -11.16
CA TYR A 248 4.58 7.72 -9.92
C TYR A 248 4.61 8.65 -8.72
N GLY A 249 5.69 9.43 -8.60
CA GLY A 249 5.86 10.37 -7.49
C GLY A 249 4.75 11.43 -7.45
N ALA A 250 4.41 12.03 -8.59
CA ALA A 250 3.36 13.03 -8.71
C ALA A 250 1.97 12.47 -8.37
N LEU A 251 1.66 11.30 -8.93
CA LEU A 251 0.38 10.64 -8.65
C LEU A 251 0.27 10.26 -7.16
N LEU A 252 1.32 9.68 -6.59
CA LEU A 252 1.35 9.29 -5.18
C LEU A 252 1.21 10.51 -4.25
N LEU A 253 1.93 11.59 -4.52
CA LEU A 253 1.83 12.84 -3.75
C LEU A 253 0.43 13.44 -3.87
N GLY A 254 -0.10 13.57 -5.07
CA GLY A 254 -1.45 14.10 -5.31
C GLY A 254 -2.51 13.30 -4.55
N LEU A 255 -2.54 11.99 -4.74
CA LEU A 255 -3.48 11.09 -4.05
C LEU A 255 -3.32 11.15 -2.52
N THR A 256 -2.09 11.14 -2.03
CA THR A 256 -1.80 11.16 -0.59
C THR A 256 -2.27 12.46 0.05
N LEU A 257 -1.86 13.60 -0.48
CA LEU A 257 -2.15 14.90 0.11
C LEU A 257 -3.64 15.24 0.02
N TYR A 258 -4.27 14.95 -1.12
CA TYR A 258 -5.70 15.13 -1.30
C TYR A 258 -6.52 14.27 -0.34
N THR A 259 -6.28 12.96 -0.33
CA THR A 259 -7.04 12.03 0.53
C THR A 259 -6.77 12.27 2.02
N ALA A 260 -5.54 12.64 2.40
CA ALA A 260 -5.22 12.99 3.78
C ALA A 260 -6.05 14.17 4.30
N ALA A 261 -6.37 15.14 3.46
CA ALA A 261 -7.23 16.26 3.84
C ALA A 261 -8.67 15.81 4.14
N TYR A 262 -9.21 14.86 3.36
CA TYR A 262 -10.52 14.26 3.64
C TYR A 262 -10.49 13.38 4.90
N ILE A 263 -9.45 12.58 5.07
CA ILE A 263 -9.28 11.75 6.28
C ILE A 263 -9.16 12.64 7.53
N ALA A 264 -8.44 13.75 7.45
CA ALA A 264 -8.32 14.71 8.55
C ALA A 264 -9.69 15.27 8.98
N GLU A 265 -10.56 15.56 8.02
CA GLU A 265 -11.93 16.01 8.32
C GLU A 265 -12.78 14.88 8.91
N ILE A 266 -12.66 13.67 8.41
CA ILE A 266 -13.35 12.49 8.96
C ILE A 266 -12.91 12.23 10.41
N VAL A 267 -11.62 12.31 10.70
CA VAL A 267 -11.09 12.15 12.06
C VAL A 267 -11.63 13.24 12.99
N ARG A 268 -11.57 14.51 12.55
CA ARG A 268 -12.10 15.64 13.31
C ARG A 268 -13.60 15.50 13.58
N SER A 269 -14.38 15.16 12.56
CA SER A 269 -15.83 14.99 12.69
C SER A 269 -16.19 13.76 13.53
N GLY A 270 -15.44 12.67 13.43
CA GLY A 270 -15.61 11.49 14.25
C GLY A 270 -15.41 11.77 15.74
N LEU A 271 -14.34 12.53 16.09
CA LEU A 271 -14.08 12.95 17.47
C LEU A 271 -15.11 13.97 17.96
N ALA A 272 -15.48 14.95 17.14
CA ALA A 272 -16.50 15.94 17.49
C ALA A 272 -17.92 15.35 17.58
N GLY A 273 -18.16 14.24 16.88
CA GLY A 273 -19.46 13.52 16.91
C GLY A 273 -19.75 12.76 18.19
N VAL A 274 -18.74 12.58 19.05
CA VAL A 274 -18.95 12.02 20.40
C VAL A 274 -19.53 13.14 21.29
N GLY A 275 -20.75 12.94 21.78
CA GLY A 275 -21.47 13.94 22.60
C GLY A 275 -20.69 14.31 23.85
N ARG A 276 -20.73 15.58 24.25
CA ARG A 276 -20.07 16.11 25.48
C ARG A 276 -20.49 15.35 26.74
N GLY A 277 -21.75 14.90 26.84
CA GLY A 277 -22.22 14.10 27.95
C GLY A 277 -21.42 12.82 28.22
N GLN A 278 -20.73 12.26 27.19
CA GLN A 278 -19.83 11.12 27.38
C GLN A 278 -18.56 11.52 28.14
N THR A 279 -18.05 12.72 27.87
CA THR A 279 -16.92 13.29 28.61
C THR A 279 -17.31 13.61 30.04
N ASP A 280 -18.45 14.28 30.24
CA ASP A 280 -18.95 14.67 31.56
C ASP A 280 -19.23 13.42 32.45
N ALA A 281 -19.81 12.37 31.85
CA ALA A 281 -20.03 11.10 32.56
C ALA A 281 -18.71 10.40 32.92
N ALA A 282 -17.70 10.43 32.03
CA ALA A 282 -16.39 9.86 32.32
C ALA A 282 -15.67 10.62 33.45
N GLU A 283 -15.75 11.94 33.47
CA GLU A 283 -15.21 12.79 34.53
C GLU A 283 -15.94 12.54 35.86
N ALA A 284 -17.26 12.37 35.86
CA ALA A 284 -18.04 12.01 37.05
C ALA A 284 -17.66 10.65 37.65
N LEU A 285 -17.15 9.71 36.78
CA LEU A 285 -16.60 8.43 37.24
C LEU A 285 -15.13 8.52 37.68
N GLY A 286 -14.54 9.72 37.72
CA GLY A 286 -13.15 9.94 38.15
C GLY A 286 -12.10 9.55 37.13
N LEU A 287 -12.47 9.37 35.86
CA LEU A 287 -11.50 9.09 34.79
C LEU A 287 -10.69 10.34 34.48
N ASP A 288 -9.37 10.19 34.36
CA ASP A 288 -8.51 11.26 33.86
C ASP A 288 -8.70 11.49 32.34
N ARG A 289 -8.13 12.57 31.81
CA ARG A 289 -8.28 12.94 30.39
C ARG A 289 -7.78 11.85 29.43
N ALA A 290 -6.70 11.16 29.76
CA ALA A 290 -6.13 10.12 28.91
C ALA A 290 -7.01 8.85 28.96
N GLN A 291 -7.52 8.50 30.12
CA GLN A 291 -8.47 7.41 30.30
C GLN A 291 -9.79 7.71 29.59
N THR A 292 -10.34 8.91 29.75
CA THR A 292 -11.56 9.37 29.04
C THR A 292 -11.38 9.28 27.54
N LEU A 293 -10.27 9.78 27.00
CA LEU A 293 -9.98 9.69 25.57
C LEU A 293 -9.87 8.24 25.09
N ARG A 294 -9.10 7.40 25.78
CA ARG A 294 -8.79 6.04 25.37
C ARG A 294 -9.96 5.07 25.56
N LEU A 295 -10.70 5.18 26.67
CA LEU A 295 -11.71 4.19 27.04
C LEU A 295 -13.12 4.58 26.57
N VAL A 296 -13.40 5.87 26.42
CA VAL A 296 -14.75 6.37 26.13
C VAL A 296 -14.83 7.02 24.74
N ILE A 297 -14.00 8.04 24.47
CA ILE A 297 -14.14 8.86 23.28
C ILE A 297 -13.61 8.13 22.02
N LEU A 298 -12.39 7.60 22.07
CA LEU A 298 -11.74 7.01 20.91
C LEU A 298 -12.50 5.80 20.32
N PRO A 299 -13.03 4.86 21.15
CA PRO A 299 -13.83 3.75 20.61
C PRO A 299 -15.11 4.22 19.92
N GLN A 300 -15.77 5.26 20.44
CA GLN A 300 -16.99 5.82 19.85
C GLN A 300 -16.67 6.63 18.58
N ALA A 301 -15.63 7.46 18.62
CA ALA A 301 -15.17 8.24 17.47
C ALA A 301 -14.77 7.33 16.28
N LEU A 302 -14.10 6.20 16.54
CA LEU A 302 -13.75 5.23 15.50
C LEU A 302 -14.99 4.61 14.87
N ARG A 303 -16.05 4.33 15.60
CA ARG A 303 -17.32 3.83 15.04
C ARG A 303 -17.94 4.84 14.06
N ILE A 304 -17.81 6.13 14.33
CA ILE A 304 -18.31 7.21 13.46
C ILE A 304 -17.38 7.38 12.24
N ALA A 305 -16.07 7.33 12.44
CA ALA A 305 -15.08 7.62 11.43
C ALA A 305 -14.84 6.47 10.42
N VAL A 306 -14.93 5.20 10.85
CA VAL A 306 -14.58 4.04 10.00
C VAL A 306 -15.43 3.93 8.73
N PRO A 307 -16.77 4.08 8.74
CA PRO A 307 -17.55 3.99 7.51
C PRO A 307 -17.14 5.01 6.42
N PRO A 308 -17.01 6.32 6.70
CA PRO A 308 -16.54 7.27 5.71
C PRO A 308 -15.07 7.06 5.29
N LEU A 309 -14.19 6.53 6.18
CA LEU A 309 -12.82 6.16 5.80
C LEU A 309 -12.81 5.07 4.72
N ILE A 310 -13.68 4.06 4.84
CA ILE A 310 -13.83 3.02 3.82
C ILE A 310 -14.17 3.62 2.47
N SER A 311 -15.10 4.58 2.43
CA SER A 311 -15.48 5.29 1.20
C SER A 311 -14.30 6.06 0.60
N GLN A 312 -13.47 6.70 1.43
CA GLN A 312 -12.26 7.40 0.96
C GLN A 312 -11.21 6.47 0.36
N TYR A 313 -11.01 5.29 0.92
CA TYR A 313 -10.08 4.29 0.37
C TYR A 313 -10.56 3.74 -0.98
N LEU A 314 -11.87 3.54 -1.13
CA LEU A 314 -12.47 3.16 -2.40
C LEU A 314 -12.34 4.26 -3.46
N SER A 315 -12.55 5.53 -3.07
CA SER A 315 -12.35 6.68 -3.95
C SER A 315 -10.90 6.79 -4.39
N LEU A 316 -9.92 6.75 -3.47
CA LEU A 316 -8.49 6.82 -3.80
C LEU A 316 -8.09 5.72 -4.81
N THR A 317 -8.61 4.49 -4.64
CA THR A 317 -8.33 3.38 -5.56
C THR A 317 -8.83 3.68 -6.97
N LYS A 318 -9.97 4.35 -7.14
CA LYS A 318 -10.51 4.77 -8.44
C LYS A 318 -9.77 6.00 -8.97
N ASP A 319 -9.45 6.95 -8.12
CA ASP A 319 -8.76 8.20 -8.46
C ASP A 319 -7.33 7.95 -8.97
N SER A 320 -6.75 6.77 -8.71
CA SER A 320 -5.48 6.36 -9.32
C SER A 320 -5.53 6.34 -10.85
N SER A 321 -6.72 6.21 -11.46
CA SER A 321 -6.94 6.32 -12.90
C SER A 321 -6.57 7.69 -13.48
N LEU A 322 -6.53 8.75 -12.66
CA LEU A 322 -6.05 10.07 -13.08
C LEU A 322 -4.56 10.06 -13.49
N GLY A 323 -3.83 8.99 -13.17
CA GLY A 323 -2.47 8.76 -13.61
C GLY A 323 -2.28 8.74 -15.12
N ILE A 324 -3.33 8.41 -15.90
CA ILE A 324 -3.31 8.50 -17.37
C ILE A 324 -2.92 9.90 -17.86
N ALA A 325 -3.35 10.94 -17.15
CA ALA A 325 -3.14 12.33 -17.55
C ALA A 325 -1.66 12.77 -17.52
N ILE A 326 -0.83 12.05 -16.79
CA ILE A 326 0.62 12.28 -16.69
C ILE A 326 1.45 11.11 -17.23
N GLY A 327 0.79 10.13 -17.89
CA GLY A 327 1.46 8.99 -18.50
C GLY A 327 1.85 7.86 -17.53
N TYR A 328 1.30 7.84 -16.32
CA TYR A 328 1.53 6.70 -15.41
C TYR A 328 0.85 5.43 -15.94
N PRO A 329 1.56 4.29 -16.07
CA PRO A 329 1.05 3.08 -16.71
C PRO A 329 0.14 2.26 -15.77
N GLU A 330 -1.03 2.80 -15.46
CA GLU A 330 -2.11 2.14 -14.74
C GLU A 330 -3.16 1.55 -15.71
N ILE A 331 -4.23 0.98 -15.20
CA ILE A 331 -5.21 0.21 -15.99
C ILE A 331 -5.77 1.03 -17.16
N VAL A 332 -6.22 2.28 -16.93
CA VAL A 332 -6.86 3.10 -18.00
C VAL A 332 -5.82 3.52 -19.04
N SER A 333 -4.62 3.87 -18.61
CA SER A 333 -3.51 4.24 -19.50
C SER A 333 -3.13 3.08 -20.43
N VAL A 334 -2.94 1.87 -19.87
CA VAL A 334 -2.59 0.68 -20.66
C VAL A 334 -3.76 0.24 -21.55
N THR A 335 -5.01 0.33 -21.05
CA THR A 335 -6.22 0.11 -21.86
C THR A 335 -6.22 1.01 -23.09
N GLY A 336 -5.95 2.31 -22.93
CA GLY A 336 -5.86 3.25 -24.06
C GLY A 336 -4.76 2.88 -25.06
N GLN A 337 -3.60 2.43 -24.60
CA GLN A 337 -2.51 1.97 -25.45
C GLN A 337 -2.91 0.72 -26.27
N VAL A 338 -3.58 -0.25 -25.66
CA VAL A 338 -4.06 -1.45 -26.36
C VAL A 338 -5.16 -1.10 -27.37
N ILE A 339 -6.08 -0.19 -27.04
CA ILE A 339 -7.08 0.32 -27.99
C ILE A 339 -6.41 0.93 -29.22
N ASN A 340 -5.40 1.78 -29.03
CA ASN A 340 -4.66 2.42 -30.11
C ASN A 340 -3.93 1.41 -31.02
N GLN A 341 -3.53 0.25 -30.48
CA GLN A 341 -2.84 -0.79 -31.26
C GLN A 341 -3.80 -1.76 -31.97
N THR A 342 -4.95 -2.06 -31.35
CA THR A 342 -5.86 -3.12 -31.81
C THR A 342 -7.14 -2.59 -32.46
N GLY A 343 -7.53 -1.35 -32.16
CA GLY A 343 -8.83 -0.81 -32.54
C GLY A 343 -10.01 -1.34 -31.70
N GLN A 344 -9.79 -2.26 -30.76
CA GLN A 344 -10.83 -2.93 -29.96
C GLN A 344 -11.22 -2.07 -28.74
N ALA A 345 -11.95 -0.97 -28.99
CA ALA A 345 -12.27 -0.02 -27.93
C ALA A 345 -13.29 -0.57 -26.92
N ILE A 346 -14.36 -1.21 -27.40
CA ILE A 346 -15.46 -1.69 -26.53
C ILE A 346 -14.96 -2.78 -25.60
N GLU A 347 -14.25 -3.78 -26.13
CA GLU A 347 -13.75 -4.93 -25.39
C GLU A 347 -12.79 -4.47 -24.27
N MET A 348 -11.87 -3.56 -24.61
CA MET A 348 -10.89 -3.07 -23.68
C MET A 348 -11.49 -2.19 -22.58
N LEU A 349 -12.47 -1.36 -22.91
CA LEU A 349 -13.21 -0.57 -21.90
C LEU A 349 -14.02 -1.47 -20.97
N VAL A 350 -14.66 -2.52 -21.47
CA VAL A 350 -15.37 -3.51 -20.65
C VAL A 350 -14.39 -4.23 -19.71
N ILE A 351 -13.22 -4.65 -20.20
CA ILE A 351 -12.19 -5.26 -19.36
C ILE A 351 -11.74 -4.31 -18.25
N ALA A 352 -11.45 -3.05 -18.57
CA ALA A 352 -11.04 -2.05 -17.57
C ALA A 352 -12.14 -1.83 -16.52
N LEU A 353 -13.40 -1.73 -16.96
CA LEU A 353 -14.56 -1.59 -16.06
C LEU A 353 -14.68 -2.79 -15.12
N LEU A 354 -14.58 -4.00 -15.63
CA LEU A 354 -14.66 -5.23 -14.83
C LEU A 354 -13.50 -5.30 -13.81
N ILE A 355 -12.29 -4.88 -14.18
CA ILE A 355 -11.15 -4.86 -13.28
C ILE A 355 -11.37 -3.85 -12.14
N TYR A 356 -11.79 -2.60 -12.45
CA TYR A 356 -12.08 -1.60 -11.40
C TYR A 356 -13.27 -1.98 -10.53
N MET A 357 -14.28 -2.62 -11.10
CA MET A 357 -15.41 -3.18 -10.34
C MET A 357 -14.92 -4.28 -9.40
N GLY A 358 -14.11 -5.22 -9.89
CA GLY A 358 -13.52 -6.29 -9.08
C GLY A 358 -12.64 -5.76 -7.93
N LEU A 359 -11.77 -4.76 -8.22
CA LEU A 359 -10.96 -4.08 -7.21
C LEU A 359 -11.85 -3.41 -6.14
N SER A 360 -12.86 -2.67 -6.58
CA SER A 360 -13.78 -1.96 -5.67
C SER A 360 -14.55 -2.93 -4.78
N LEU A 361 -15.07 -4.02 -5.35
CA LEU A 361 -15.77 -5.06 -4.60
C LEU A 361 -14.83 -5.79 -3.63
N GLY A 362 -13.61 -6.10 -4.05
CA GLY A 362 -12.60 -6.72 -3.20
C GLY A 362 -12.22 -5.86 -2.00
N VAL A 363 -11.88 -4.59 -2.24
CA VAL A 363 -11.56 -3.63 -1.17
C VAL A 363 -12.77 -3.44 -0.25
N SER A 364 -13.96 -3.28 -0.81
CA SER A 364 -15.20 -3.12 -0.03
C SER A 364 -15.49 -4.35 0.84
N ALA A 365 -15.33 -5.55 0.31
CA ALA A 365 -15.55 -6.79 1.06
C ALA A 365 -14.59 -6.91 2.26
N VAL A 366 -13.30 -6.63 2.06
CA VAL A 366 -12.28 -6.67 3.12
C VAL A 366 -12.58 -5.62 4.20
N LEU A 367 -12.85 -4.39 3.80
CA LEU A 367 -13.09 -3.30 4.74
C LEU A 367 -14.42 -3.44 5.48
N ASN A 368 -15.49 -3.90 4.83
CA ASN A 368 -16.77 -4.16 5.48
C ASN A 368 -16.69 -5.34 6.44
N TRP A 369 -15.94 -6.39 6.10
CA TRP A 369 -15.68 -7.50 7.02
C TRP A 369 -14.92 -7.02 8.27
N TYR A 370 -13.90 -6.17 8.10
CA TYR A 370 -13.17 -5.56 9.22
C TYR A 370 -14.07 -4.67 10.09
N ASN A 371 -14.90 -3.83 9.47
CA ASN A 371 -15.87 -2.97 10.15
C ASN A 371 -16.90 -3.78 10.96
N ALA A 372 -17.42 -4.88 10.39
CA ALA A 372 -18.32 -5.78 11.11
C ALA A 372 -17.67 -6.34 12.39
N ARG A 373 -16.40 -6.75 12.33
CA ARG A 373 -15.67 -7.24 13.51
C ARG A 373 -15.47 -6.20 14.60
N ILE A 374 -15.10 -4.97 14.23
CA ILE A 374 -14.93 -3.88 15.21
C ILE A 374 -16.25 -3.59 15.94
N ARG A 375 -17.37 -3.63 15.23
CA ARG A 375 -18.68 -3.38 15.84
C ARG A 375 -19.05 -4.41 16.91
N TRP A 376 -18.64 -5.67 16.74
CA TRP A 376 -18.93 -6.76 17.69
C TRP A 376 -17.97 -6.81 18.88
N SER A 377 -16.74 -6.35 18.73
CA SER A 377 -15.74 -6.40 19.82
C SER A 377 -15.86 -5.28 20.85
N LEU A 378 -16.80 -4.35 20.65
CA LEU A 378 -17.00 -3.16 21.50
C LEU A 378 -18.40 -3.13 22.15
N VAL A 379 -19.17 -4.22 22.08
CA VAL A 379 -20.34 -4.55 22.86
C VAL A 379 -19.90 -5.57 23.93
#